data_aafd65bb3576ed33bc83d36499645e1e
#
_entry.id   aafd65bb3576ed33bc83d36499645e1e
#
_cell.length_a   1.000
_cell.length_b   1.000
_cell.length_c   1.000
_cell.angle_alpha   90.00
_cell.angle_beta   90.00
_cell.angle_gamma   90.00
#
_symmetry.space_group_name_H-M   'P 1'
#
loop_
_entity.id
_entity.type
_entity.pdbx_description
1 polymer ?
#
loop_
_entity_poly.entity_id
_entity_poly.type
_entity_poly.pdbx_seq_one_letter_code
_entity_poly.pdbx_strand_id
1 'polypeptide(L)'
;LYMNTTINYFIIEKHSPQDIDRDKINTFLLNEYKKKRTGKYLEYAWASLIYNDIFQRDFSEDIPSLYDQFCSEFPQSEFIGILSPEIEKIRQFHHIPETSNNITILPTDTILKNLEEAVHPFIGKIVYIDLWGTWCGPCQKMFAYSKALKNATKEMDIIYLYISLDRPENRDKWKKMVYYYKLEGYHLQAGITLA
;
A
#
# COMPACT_ATOMS: atom_id res chain seq x y z
N LEU A 1 -10.59 3.11 -18.70
CA LEU A 1 -10.44 2.68 -17.28
C LEU A 1 -11.53 1.68 -16.88
N TYR A 2 -12.81 1.93 -17.19
CA TYR A 2 -13.93 1.04 -16.81
C TYR A 2 -13.85 -0.38 -17.41
N MET A 3 -13.31 -0.53 -18.61
CA MET A 3 -13.26 -1.83 -19.31
C MET A 3 -12.31 -2.84 -18.64
N ASN A 4 -11.21 -2.39 -18.03
CA ASN A 4 -10.25 -3.29 -17.37
C ASN A 4 -10.76 -3.81 -16.03
N THR A 5 -11.45 -2.98 -15.24
CA THR A 5 -12.03 -3.39 -13.95
C THR A 5 -13.07 -4.50 -14.14
N THR A 6 -13.91 -4.38 -15.16
CA THR A 6 -14.93 -5.39 -15.49
C THR A 6 -14.30 -6.70 -15.95
N ILE A 7 -13.23 -6.65 -16.75
CA ILE A 7 -12.53 -7.85 -17.24
C ILE A 7 -11.77 -8.54 -16.11
N ASN A 8 -11.12 -7.79 -15.25
CA ASN A 8 -10.43 -8.33 -14.07
C ASN A 8 -11.43 -9.03 -13.14
N TYR A 9 -12.58 -8.41 -12.90
CA TYR A 9 -13.67 -9.00 -12.12
C TYR A 9 -14.13 -10.33 -12.74
N PHE A 10 -14.39 -10.38 -14.05
CA PHE A 10 -14.80 -11.58 -14.76
C PHE A 10 -13.75 -12.70 -14.74
N ILE A 11 -12.47 -12.37 -14.78
CA ILE A 11 -11.38 -13.35 -14.72
C ILE A 11 -11.28 -13.92 -13.31
N ILE A 12 -11.38 -13.06 -12.29
CA ILE A 12 -11.31 -13.46 -10.88
C ILE A 12 -12.54 -14.29 -10.48
N GLU A 13 -13.75 -13.94 -10.95
CA GLU A 13 -14.96 -14.70 -10.64
C GLU A 13 -14.95 -16.14 -11.19
N LYS A 14 -14.23 -16.39 -12.29
CA LYS A 14 -14.11 -17.75 -12.86
C LYS A 14 -13.15 -18.66 -12.11
N HIS A 15 -12.38 -18.12 -11.19
CA HIS A 15 -11.41 -18.86 -10.38
C HIS A 15 -11.83 -18.78 -8.91
N SER A 16 -11.68 -19.88 -8.18
CA SER A 16 -11.92 -19.81 -6.74
C SER A 16 -10.99 -18.79 -6.11
N PRO A 17 -11.49 -17.85 -5.27
CA PRO A 17 -10.63 -16.87 -4.59
C PRO A 17 -9.52 -17.52 -3.74
N GLN A 18 -9.65 -18.80 -3.42
CA GLN A 18 -8.68 -19.59 -2.65
C GLN A 18 -7.49 -20.06 -3.51
N ASP A 19 -7.66 -20.07 -4.85
CA ASP A 19 -6.65 -20.57 -5.79
C ASP A 19 -5.72 -19.47 -6.31
N ILE A 20 -5.98 -18.19 -5.97
CA ILE A 20 -5.20 -17.06 -6.44
C ILE A 20 -4.32 -16.55 -5.30
N ASP A 21 -3.00 -16.70 -5.49
CA ASP A 21 -2.01 -16.03 -4.66
C ASP A 21 -2.16 -14.51 -4.82
N ARG A 22 -2.59 -13.84 -3.77
CA ARG A 22 -2.88 -12.40 -3.79
C ARG A 22 -1.65 -11.56 -4.09
N ASP A 23 -0.47 -12.03 -3.68
CA ASP A 23 0.80 -11.32 -3.92
C ASP A 23 1.27 -11.44 -5.38
N LYS A 24 0.62 -12.32 -6.17
CA LYS A 24 0.89 -12.56 -7.60
C LYS A 24 -0.32 -12.37 -8.48
N ILE A 25 -1.34 -11.66 -7.99
CA ILE A 25 -2.58 -11.48 -8.74
C ILE A 25 -2.36 -10.79 -10.09
N ASN A 26 -1.44 -9.83 -10.15
CA ASN A 26 -1.13 -9.12 -11.39
C ASN A 26 -0.48 -10.05 -12.41
N THR A 27 0.44 -10.91 -11.97
CA THR A 27 1.05 -11.95 -12.82
C THR A 27 0.00 -12.92 -13.35
N PHE A 28 -0.94 -13.35 -12.52
CA PHE A 28 -2.05 -14.20 -12.94
C PHE A 28 -2.92 -13.51 -14.01
N LEU A 29 -3.35 -12.28 -13.77
CA LEU A 29 -4.16 -11.49 -14.70
C LEU A 29 -3.47 -11.28 -16.03
N LEU A 30 -2.16 -10.98 -16.01
CA LEU A 30 -1.38 -10.83 -17.23
C LEU A 30 -1.33 -12.12 -18.06
N ASN A 31 -1.16 -13.27 -17.41
CA ASN A 31 -1.18 -14.56 -18.11
C ASN A 31 -2.53 -14.83 -18.78
N GLU A 32 -3.65 -14.44 -18.14
CA GLU A 32 -4.97 -14.51 -18.75
C GLU A 32 -5.13 -13.53 -19.93
N TYR A 33 -4.53 -12.35 -19.86
CA TYR A 33 -4.52 -11.39 -20.98
C TYR A 33 -3.74 -11.92 -22.17
N LYS A 34 -2.54 -12.48 -21.96
CA LYS A 34 -1.70 -13.06 -23.04
C LYS A 34 -2.40 -14.19 -23.81
N LYS A 35 -3.27 -14.95 -23.14
CA LYS A 35 -4.08 -15.99 -23.81
C LYS A 35 -5.11 -15.43 -24.81
N LYS A 36 -5.54 -14.18 -24.65
CA LYS A 36 -6.70 -13.63 -25.36
C LYS A 36 -6.40 -12.39 -26.18
N ARG A 37 -5.20 -11.81 -26.06
CA ARG A 37 -4.84 -10.53 -26.67
C ARG A 37 -3.43 -10.56 -27.20
N THR A 38 -3.22 -9.80 -28.30
CA THR A 38 -1.90 -9.62 -28.94
C THR A 38 -1.74 -8.15 -29.37
N GLY A 39 -0.50 -7.77 -29.73
CA GLY A 39 -0.17 -6.46 -30.27
C GLY A 39 -0.61 -5.30 -29.36
N LYS A 40 -1.18 -4.25 -29.95
CA LYS A 40 -1.61 -3.03 -29.24
C LYS A 40 -2.64 -3.27 -28.14
N TYR A 41 -3.50 -4.27 -28.27
CA TYR A 41 -4.47 -4.60 -27.23
C TYR A 41 -3.82 -5.22 -25.99
N LEU A 42 -2.80 -6.06 -26.19
CA LEU A 42 -2.03 -6.61 -25.08
C LEU A 42 -1.17 -5.54 -24.42
N GLU A 43 -0.49 -4.70 -25.21
CA GLU A 43 0.29 -3.56 -24.73
C GLU A 43 -0.53 -2.67 -23.79
N TYR A 44 -1.72 -2.24 -24.26
CA TYR A 44 -2.62 -1.41 -23.45
C TYR A 44 -3.11 -2.11 -22.19
N ALA A 45 -3.54 -3.37 -22.30
CA ALA A 45 -4.05 -4.13 -21.16
C ALA A 45 -2.98 -4.32 -20.07
N TRP A 46 -1.74 -4.60 -20.49
CA TRP A 46 -0.61 -4.78 -19.59
C TRP A 46 -0.19 -3.47 -18.91
N ALA A 47 -0.04 -2.40 -19.68
CA ALA A 47 0.24 -1.07 -19.12
C ALA A 47 -0.85 -0.61 -18.14
N SER A 48 -2.12 -0.89 -18.46
CA SER A 48 -3.25 -0.56 -17.57
C SER A 48 -3.26 -1.38 -16.28
N LEU A 49 -2.80 -2.62 -16.30
CA LEU A 49 -2.65 -3.46 -15.12
C LEU A 49 -1.64 -2.83 -14.15
N ILE A 50 -0.45 -2.49 -14.66
CA ILE A 50 0.61 -1.84 -13.89
C ILE A 50 0.13 -0.47 -13.35
N TYR A 51 -0.50 0.33 -14.22
CA TYR A 51 -1.04 1.64 -13.82
C TYR A 51 -2.09 1.54 -12.71
N ASN A 52 -2.92 0.51 -12.74
CA ASN A 52 -3.95 0.33 -11.72
C ASN A 52 -3.34 0.05 -10.33
N ASP A 53 -2.31 -0.78 -10.23
CA ASP A 53 -1.57 -1.01 -8.98
C ASP A 53 -0.96 0.30 -8.45
N ILE A 54 -0.29 1.05 -9.33
CA ILE A 54 0.25 2.37 -9.02
C ILE A 54 -0.84 3.33 -8.52
N PHE A 55 -1.98 3.38 -9.22
CA PHE A 55 -3.09 4.28 -8.88
C PHE A 55 -3.72 3.95 -7.54
N GLN A 56 -3.90 2.66 -7.25
CA GLN A 56 -4.41 2.18 -5.97
C GLN A 56 -3.38 2.26 -4.83
N ARG A 57 -2.11 2.47 -5.16
CA ARG A 57 -0.97 2.45 -4.23
C ARG A 57 -0.85 1.11 -3.48
N ASP A 58 -1.05 0.02 -4.22
CA ASP A 58 -0.96 -1.32 -3.65
C ASP A 58 0.48 -1.76 -3.42
N PHE A 59 1.43 -1.21 -4.19
CA PHE A 59 2.85 -1.54 -4.09
C PHE A 59 3.12 -3.06 -4.16
N SER A 60 2.42 -3.74 -5.07
CA SER A 60 2.53 -5.20 -5.22
C SER A 60 3.95 -5.63 -5.61
N GLU A 61 4.43 -6.73 -5.04
CA GLU A 61 5.81 -7.20 -5.23
C GLU A 61 6.13 -7.62 -6.68
N ASP A 62 5.12 -8.08 -7.42
CA ASP A 62 5.29 -8.54 -8.79
C ASP A 62 5.37 -7.40 -9.83
N ILE A 63 4.87 -6.20 -9.51
CA ILE A 63 4.77 -5.08 -10.45
C ILE A 63 6.11 -4.64 -11.04
N PRO A 64 7.22 -4.49 -10.30
CA PRO A 64 8.50 -4.14 -10.91
C PRO A 64 8.96 -5.14 -11.96
N SER A 65 8.79 -6.43 -11.69
CA SER A 65 9.15 -7.51 -12.63
C SER A 65 8.25 -7.51 -13.87
N LEU A 66 6.94 -7.27 -13.68
CA LEU A 66 5.99 -7.15 -14.78
C LEU A 66 6.29 -5.95 -15.68
N TYR A 67 6.74 -4.84 -15.08
CA TYR A 67 7.17 -3.67 -15.84
C TYR A 67 8.43 -3.95 -16.66
N ASP A 68 9.44 -4.64 -16.11
CA ASP A 68 10.66 -5.00 -16.85
C ASP A 68 10.34 -5.91 -18.05
N GLN A 69 9.44 -6.88 -17.85
CA GLN A 69 8.93 -7.72 -18.94
C GLN A 69 8.16 -6.89 -19.98
N PHE A 70 7.33 -5.93 -19.54
CA PHE A 70 6.62 -5.01 -20.43
C PHE A 70 7.58 -4.22 -21.31
N CYS A 71 8.64 -3.64 -20.74
CA CYS A 71 9.65 -2.92 -21.49
C CYS A 71 10.36 -3.80 -22.53
N SER A 72 10.60 -5.06 -22.20
CA SER A 72 11.23 -6.02 -23.11
C SER A 72 10.30 -6.41 -24.27
N GLU A 73 9.01 -6.59 -24.01
CA GLU A 73 8.01 -6.98 -25.02
C GLU A 73 7.61 -5.80 -25.92
N PHE A 74 7.54 -4.59 -25.35
CA PHE A 74 7.12 -3.37 -26.05
C PHE A 74 8.13 -2.24 -25.93
N PRO A 75 9.36 -2.38 -26.47
CA PRO A 75 10.45 -1.42 -26.22
C PRO A 75 10.21 -0.02 -26.79
N GLN A 76 9.22 0.15 -27.68
CA GLN A 76 8.82 1.42 -28.27
C GLN A 76 7.52 1.97 -27.66
N SER A 77 7.06 1.40 -26.56
CA SER A 77 5.80 1.83 -25.92
C SER A 77 5.96 3.19 -25.26
N GLU A 78 5.02 4.08 -25.53
CA GLU A 78 4.93 5.38 -24.83
C GLU A 78 4.62 5.24 -23.32
N PHE A 79 4.02 4.13 -22.92
CA PHE A 79 3.71 3.85 -21.52
C PHE A 79 4.95 3.66 -20.64
N ILE A 80 6.10 3.31 -21.23
CA ILE A 80 7.36 3.13 -20.48
C ILE A 80 7.71 4.41 -19.72
N GLY A 81 7.72 5.56 -20.43
CA GLY A 81 8.05 6.85 -19.81
C GLY A 81 7.03 7.32 -18.78
N ILE A 82 5.75 6.94 -18.98
CA ILE A 82 4.66 7.30 -18.06
C ILE A 82 4.74 6.50 -16.75
N LEU A 83 5.05 5.21 -16.83
CA LEU A 83 5.04 4.29 -15.69
C LEU A 83 6.35 4.33 -14.89
N SER A 84 7.49 4.56 -15.57
CA SER A 84 8.84 4.47 -14.98
C SER A 84 9.01 5.23 -13.65
N PRO A 85 8.60 6.50 -13.49
CA PRO A 85 8.81 7.23 -12.23
C PRO A 85 8.08 6.60 -11.03
N GLU A 86 6.93 5.99 -11.26
CA GLU A 86 6.15 5.37 -10.21
C GLU A 86 6.67 3.96 -9.87
N ILE A 87 7.15 3.22 -10.88
CA ILE A 87 7.81 1.93 -10.67
C ILE A 87 9.04 2.08 -9.78
N GLU A 88 9.82 3.15 -9.97
CA GLU A 88 10.98 3.41 -9.13
C GLU A 88 10.59 3.64 -7.65
N LYS A 89 9.47 4.29 -7.39
CA LYS A 89 8.93 4.42 -6.03
C LYS A 89 8.53 3.07 -5.43
N ILE A 90 7.95 2.17 -6.23
CA ILE A 90 7.61 0.80 -5.78
C ILE A 90 8.89 0.02 -5.46
N ARG A 91 9.94 0.12 -6.29
CA ARG A 91 11.24 -0.50 -6.00
C ARG A 91 11.83 0.02 -4.68
N GLN A 92 11.82 1.34 -4.48
CA GLN A 92 12.28 1.96 -3.24
C GLN A 92 11.46 1.49 -2.04
N PHE A 93 10.16 1.37 -2.17
CA PHE A 93 9.29 0.84 -1.11
C PHE A 93 9.72 -0.57 -0.65
N HIS A 94 10.01 -1.47 -1.59
CA HIS A 94 10.42 -2.83 -1.25
C HIS A 94 11.82 -2.93 -0.62
N HIS A 95 12.67 -1.92 -0.80
CA HIS A 95 14.04 -1.89 -0.28
C HIS A 95 14.22 -0.93 0.89
N ILE A 96 13.13 -0.38 1.46
CA ILE A 96 13.24 0.58 2.54
C ILE A 96 13.73 -0.09 3.83
N PRO A 97 14.73 0.49 4.53
CA PRO A 97 15.13 -0.02 5.83
C PRO A 97 14.06 0.27 6.88
N GLU A 98 13.68 -0.74 7.65
CA GLU A 98 12.71 -0.64 8.74
C GLU A 98 13.37 -0.16 10.02
N THR A 99 14.11 0.97 9.95
CA THR A 99 14.82 1.56 11.09
C THR A 99 14.63 3.07 11.12
N SER A 100 14.23 3.59 12.28
CA SER A 100 14.17 5.03 12.55
C SER A 100 14.07 5.26 14.06
N ASN A 101 14.82 6.21 14.58
CA ASN A 101 14.75 6.58 16.00
C ASN A 101 13.44 7.27 16.40
N ASN A 102 12.72 7.80 15.43
CA ASN A 102 11.48 8.56 15.64
C ASN A 102 10.21 7.76 15.38
N ILE A 103 10.33 6.46 15.04
CA ILE A 103 9.23 5.54 14.78
C ILE A 103 9.25 4.46 15.83
N THR A 104 8.16 4.32 16.57
CA THR A 104 8.00 3.30 17.61
C THR A 104 6.83 2.41 17.26
N ILE A 105 7.12 1.15 16.91
CA ILE A 105 6.09 0.12 16.70
C ILE A 105 5.75 -0.49 18.06
N LEU A 106 4.52 -0.31 18.49
CA LEU A 106 4.04 -0.89 19.74
C LEU A 106 3.80 -2.40 19.60
N PRO A 107 4.02 -3.19 20.66
CA PRO A 107 3.71 -4.61 20.67
C PRO A 107 2.23 -4.85 20.34
N THR A 108 1.95 -5.88 19.50
CA THR A 108 0.60 -6.21 19.04
C THR A 108 -0.03 -7.38 19.79
N ASP A 109 0.62 -7.88 20.84
CA ASP A 109 0.14 -9.02 21.62
C ASP A 109 -1.11 -8.70 22.45
N THR A 110 -1.47 -7.42 22.49
CA THR A 110 -2.68 -6.94 23.17
C THR A 110 -3.75 -6.69 22.10
N ILE A 111 -4.76 -7.56 22.04
CA ILE A 111 -5.99 -7.25 21.32
C ILE A 111 -6.62 -6.05 22.03
N LEU A 112 -6.47 -4.87 21.46
CA LEU A 112 -7.10 -3.68 22.00
C LEU A 112 -8.63 -3.82 21.88
N LYS A 113 -9.30 -3.75 23.01
CA LYS A 113 -10.76 -3.83 23.06
C LYS A 113 -11.44 -2.50 22.72
N ASN A 114 -10.72 -1.41 22.95
CA ASN A 114 -11.23 -0.05 22.74
C ASN A 114 -10.08 0.97 22.58
N LEU A 115 -10.44 2.18 22.19
CA LEU A 115 -9.50 3.27 22.02
C LEU A 115 -8.83 3.72 23.34
N GLU A 116 -9.52 3.57 24.47
CA GLU A 116 -8.99 3.93 25.79
C GLU A 116 -7.74 3.11 26.13
N GLU A 117 -7.72 1.82 25.80
CA GLU A 117 -6.53 0.98 25.97
C GLU A 117 -5.36 1.44 25.10
N ALA A 118 -5.64 1.91 23.86
CA ALA A 118 -4.60 2.41 22.97
C ALA A 118 -3.92 3.69 23.48
N VAL A 119 -4.69 4.58 24.14
CA VAL A 119 -4.17 5.86 24.65
C VAL A 119 -3.68 5.78 26.10
N HIS A 120 -3.99 4.71 26.81
CA HIS A 120 -3.62 4.54 28.23
C HIS A 120 -2.12 4.80 28.53
N PRO A 121 -1.15 4.37 27.69
CA PRO A 121 0.27 4.68 27.93
C PRO A 121 0.61 6.17 27.90
N PHE A 122 -0.29 7.00 27.41
CA PHE A 122 -0.07 8.44 27.17
C PHE A 122 -0.95 9.34 28.05
N ILE A 123 -1.45 8.79 29.18
CA ILE A 123 -2.26 9.57 30.13
C ILE A 123 -1.53 10.85 30.56
N GLY A 124 -2.25 11.98 30.53
CA GLY A 124 -1.70 13.30 30.86
C GLY A 124 -1.04 14.03 29.68
N LYS A 125 -1.03 13.43 28.49
CA LYS A 125 -0.56 14.05 27.24
C LYS A 125 -1.71 14.34 26.29
N ILE A 126 -1.49 15.28 25.39
CA ILE A 126 -2.37 15.45 24.21
C ILE A 126 -2.00 14.35 23.20
N VAL A 127 -2.96 13.55 22.78
CA VAL A 127 -2.76 12.49 21.79
C VAL A 127 -3.48 12.83 20.50
N TYR A 128 -2.73 12.99 19.42
CA TYR A 128 -3.26 13.04 18.05
C TYR A 128 -3.37 11.62 17.55
N ILE A 129 -4.58 11.19 17.17
CA ILE A 129 -4.84 9.83 16.67
C ILE A 129 -5.15 9.92 15.19
N ASP A 130 -4.45 9.11 14.39
CA ASP A 130 -4.69 8.91 12.97
C ASP A 130 -5.08 7.45 12.71
N LEU A 131 -6.30 7.22 12.22
CA LEU A 131 -6.80 5.90 11.87
C LEU A 131 -6.62 5.67 10.37
N TRP A 132 -5.92 4.61 10.02
CA TRP A 132 -5.59 4.32 8.61
C TRP A 132 -5.49 2.82 8.31
N GLY A 133 -5.22 2.48 7.06
CA GLY A 133 -4.90 1.13 6.63
C GLY A 133 -4.10 1.14 5.34
N THR A 134 -3.39 0.06 5.05
CA THR A 134 -2.59 -0.08 3.82
C THR A 134 -3.43 -0.01 2.54
N TRP A 135 -4.71 -0.25 2.65
CA TRP A 135 -5.71 -0.16 1.59
C TRP A 135 -6.35 1.23 1.47
N CYS A 136 -6.05 2.16 2.38
CA CYS A 136 -6.66 3.49 2.41
C CYS A 136 -5.87 4.50 1.55
N GLY A 137 -6.11 4.54 0.26
CA GLY A 137 -5.46 5.48 -0.67
C GLY A 137 -5.57 6.95 -0.25
N PRO A 138 -6.74 7.47 0.20
CA PRO A 138 -6.85 8.82 0.75
C PRO A 138 -5.95 9.07 1.96
N CYS A 139 -5.83 8.10 2.89
CA CYS A 139 -4.96 8.21 4.06
C CYS A 139 -3.49 8.37 3.63
N GLN A 140 -3.05 7.55 2.68
CA GLN A 140 -1.69 7.61 2.14
C GLN A 140 -1.37 8.98 1.50
N LYS A 141 -2.36 9.61 0.84
CA LYS A 141 -2.20 10.98 0.30
C LYS A 141 -2.05 12.03 1.40
N MET A 142 -2.73 11.85 2.53
CA MET A 142 -2.65 12.75 3.68
C MET A 142 -1.29 12.68 4.38
N PHE A 143 -0.55 11.58 4.31
CA PHE A 143 0.78 11.46 4.90
C PHE A 143 1.79 12.48 4.35
N ALA A 144 1.58 13.00 3.13
CA ALA A 144 2.40 14.08 2.60
C ALA A 144 2.36 15.35 3.48
N TYR A 145 1.32 15.52 4.28
CA TYR A 145 1.13 16.68 5.16
C TYR A 145 1.59 16.42 6.61
N SER A 146 1.97 15.19 6.97
CA SER A 146 2.36 14.82 8.33
C SER A 146 3.50 15.67 8.88
N LYS A 147 4.52 15.95 8.05
CA LYS A 147 5.63 16.82 8.42
C LYS A 147 5.21 18.27 8.67
N ALA A 148 4.29 18.80 7.86
CA ALA A 148 3.76 20.15 8.03
C ALA A 148 2.93 20.26 9.31
N LEU A 149 2.10 19.27 9.61
CA LEU A 149 1.33 19.19 10.84
C LEU A 149 2.26 19.21 12.07
N LYS A 150 3.29 18.36 12.10
CA LYS A 150 4.26 18.29 13.19
C LYS A 150 5.02 19.60 13.39
N ASN A 151 5.40 20.24 12.28
CA ASN A 151 6.06 21.54 12.36
C ASN A 151 5.13 22.63 12.94
N ALA A 152 3.85 22.62 12.57
CA ALA A 152 2.87 23.58 13.08
C ALA A 152 2.57 23.39 14.58
N THR A 153 2.75 22.19 15.09
CA THR A 153 2.42 21.81 16.48
C THR A 153 3.67 21.52 17.32
N LYS A 154 4.87 21.87 16.85
CA LYS A 154 6.14 21.54 17.49
C LYS A 154 6.31 22.08 18.91
N GLU A 155 5.65 23.21 19.23
CA GLU A 155 5.67 23.82 20.57
C GLU A 155 4.66 23.16 21.53
N MET A 156 3.84 22.22 21.03
CA MET A 156 2.87 21.49 21.82
C MET A 156 3.43 20.11 22.16
N ASP A 157 3.23 19.67 23.40
CA ASP A 157 3.64 18.32 23.83
C ASP A 157 2.61 17.27 23.36
N ILE A 158 2.60 16.99 22.03
CA ILE A 158 1.67 16.09 21.39
C ILE A 158 2.32 14.74 21.10
N ILE A 159 1.64 13.67 21.49
CA ILE A 159 1.91 12.29 21.06
C ILE A 159 1.15 12.04 19.75
N TYR A 160 1.86 11.60 18.71
CA TYR A 160 1.27 11.14 17.47
C TYR A 160 1.11 9.62 17.51
N LEU A 161 -0.12 9.15 17.51
CA LEU A 161 -0.50 7.74 17.54
C LEU A 161 -1.21 7.37 16.24
N TYR A 162 -0.57 6.54 15.45
CA TYR A 162 -1.12 6.00 14.20
C TYR A 162 -1.66 4.59 14.46
N ILE A 163 -2.96 4.40 14.27
CA ILE A 163 -3.61 3.12 14.49
C ILE A 163 -4.00 2.54 13.13
N SER A 164 -3.40 1.42 12.78
CA SER A 164 -3.76 0.68 11.57
C SER A 164 -4.94 -0.24 11.81
N LEU A 165 -5.90 -0.19 10.88
CA LEU A 165 -7.07 -1.09 10.81
C LEU A 165 -6.81 -2.29 9.90
N ASP A 166 -5.55 -2.56 9.57
CA ASP A 166 -5.15 -3.70 8.75
C ASP A 166 -5.34 -5.02 9.49
N ARG A 167 -5.64 -6.06 8.71
CA ARG A 167 -5.64 -7.42 9.21
C ARG A 167 -4.21 -7.87 9.56
N PRO A 168 -4.04 -8.84 10.47
CA PRO A 168 -2.71 -9.32 10.88
C PRO A 168 -1.81 -9.77 9.74
N GLU A 169 -2.37 -10.37 8.67
CA GLU A 169 -1.63 -10.81 7.50
C GLU A 169 -0.97 -9.66 6.71
N ASN A 170 -1.45 -8.43 6.86
CA ASN A 170 -0.87 -7.24 6.21
C ASN A 170 0.21 -6.54 7.05
N ARG A 171 0.66 -7.16 8.16
CA ARG A 171 1.59 -6.54 9.12
C ARG A 171 2.89 -6.06 8.47
N ASP A 172 3.49 -6.85 7.62
CA ASP A 172 4.77 -6.51 7.00
C ASP A 172 4.61 -5.36 6.01
N LYS A 173 3.56 -5.38 5.20
CA LYS A 173 3.19 -4.26 4.31
C LYS A 173 2.94 -2.98 5.11
N TRP A 174 2.19 -3.08 6.20
CA TRP A 174 1.92 -1.95 7.11
C TRP A 174 3.19 -1.35 7.67
N LYS A 175 4.10 -2.16 8.22
CA LYS A 175 5.38 -1.68 8.73
C LYS A 175 6.20 -0.98 7.64
N LYS A 176 6.36 -1.62 6.48
CA LYS A 176 7.06 -1.00 5.35
C LYS A 176 6.46 0.37 4.99
N MET A 177 5.14 0.50 4.98
CA MET A 177 4.46 1.79 4.71
C MET A 177 4.76 2.85 5.78
N VAL A 178 4.78 2.49 7.06
CA VAL A 178 5.16 3.40 8.14
C VAL A 178 6.54 4.02 7.88
N TYR A 179 7.53 3.20 7.55
CA TYR A 179 8.88 3.66 7.25
C TYR A 179 8.97 4.40 5.92
N TYR A 180 8.29 3.93 4.89
CA TYR A 180 8.26 4.56 3.57
C TYR A 180 7.72 6.00 3.63
N TYR A 181 6.61 6.21 4.33
CA TYR A 181 6.03 7.53 4.53
C TYR A 181 6.69 8.34 5.64
N LYS A 182 7.69 7.75 6.34
CA LYS A 182 8.41 8.40 7.46
C LYS A 182 7.44 8.95 8.51
N LEU A 183 6.47 8.13 8.89
CA LEU A 183 5.46 8.50 9.87
C LEU A 183 6.06 8.45 11.28
N GLU A 184 6.71 9.51 11.70
CA GLU A 184 7.28 9.60 13.05
C GLU A 184 6.17 9.55 14.11
N GLY A 185 6.40 8.82 15.20
CA GLY A 185 5.45 8.65 16.29
C GLY A 185 5.26 7.20 16.70
N TYR A 186 4.18 6.93 17.39
CA TYR A 186 3.81 5.60 17.88
C TYR A 186 2.85 4.93 16.90
N HIS A 187 3.07 3.64 16.66
CA HIS A 187 2.31 2.86 15.70
C HIS A 187 1.75 1.60 16.32
N LEU A 188 0.50 1.36 16.06
CA LEU A 188 -0.24 0.22 16.56
C LEU A 188 -1.05 -0.40 15.44
N GLN A 189 -1.02 -1.71 15.31
CA GLN A 189 -1.97 -2.44 14.47
C GLN A 189 -3.10 -2.94 15.36
N ALA A 190 -4.28 -2.34 15.21
CA ALA A 190 -5.49 -2.83 15.86
C ALA A 190 -6.00 -4.04 15.07
N GLY A 191 -6.12 -5.20 15.70
CA GLY A 191 -6.94 -6.27 15.12
C GLY A 191 -8.38 -5.75 14.88
N ILE A 192 -9.14 -6.42 14.00
CA ILE A 192 -10.51 -6.03 13.55
C ILE A 192 -11.55 -5.85 14.68
N THR A 193 -11.14 -5.84 15.93
CA THR A 193 -12.01 -5.84 17.11
C THR A 193 -12.29 -4.46 17.71
N LEU A 194 -11.88 -3.36 17.03
CA LEU A 194 -12.38 -2.01 17.36
C LEU A 194 -13.75 -1.82 16.71
N ALA A 195 -14.75 -2.54 17.16
CA ALA A 195 -16.15 -2.35 16.82
C ALA A 195 -16.89 -1.73 18.02
#